data_f2ca93603a6dabc4ef32334d657a8a7b
#
_entry.id   f2ca93603a6dabc4ef32334d657a8a7b
#
_cell.length_a   1.000
_cell.length_b   1.000
_cell.length_c   1.000
_cell.angle_alpha   90.00
_cell.angle_beta   90.00
_cell.angle_gamma   90.00
#
_symmetry.space_group_name_H-M   'P 1'
#
loop_
_entity.id
_entity.type
_entity.pdbx_description
1 polymer ?
#
loop_
_entity_poly.entity_id
_entity_poly.type
_entity_poly.pdbx_seq_one_letter_code
_entity_poly.pdbx_strand_id
1 'polypeptide(L)'
;MDVLVYGCVNSAVLALMAVGFTLVYGISRLANFAHGALYTLTGFMVWTFLWKLHLNYALAIIIALIMTSIVGAIIYQTLLVRIRGMEASEVIGSFAVGLALMEFLRWKGFIGHAYAVPGFIKGATSIGGVPVDFQRLVIVFAGVIIVIFLWLFTHYTRIGLALRAIAQDEQAGMMLGMDSDKMSMISMSLGAALAGLAAVTIFPLGSITVESGYSVLIYAVAVCIVGGLGSWPGAVVAAFIIGYGQTLTDKFIASHYQAVLAMGAIVVTLILKPSGLFGKQKQLEERV
;
A
#
# COMPACT_ATOMS: atom_id res chain seq x y z
N MET A 1 -23.10 10.81 13.10
CA MET A 1 -22.06 11.63 12.45
C MET A 1 -20.68 10.99 12.58
N ASP A 2 -20.28 10.48 13.76
CA ASP A 2 -18.96 9.89 14.02
C ASP A 2 -18.58 8.82 13.00
N VAL A 3 -19.49 7.86 12.73
CA VAL A 3 -19.24 6.77 11.77
C VAL A 3 -18.98 7.29 10.35
N LEU A 4 -19.67 8.36 9.94
CA LEU A 4 -19.45 8.95 8.61
C LEU A 4 -18.07 9.59 8.52
N VAL A 5 -17.68 10.37 9.52
CA VAL A 5 -16.40 11.09 9.52
C VAL A 5 -15.23 10.11 9.68
N TYR A 6 -15.24 9.28 10.73
CA TYR A 6 -14.17 8.32 10.98
C TYR A 6 -14.14 7.18 9.94
N GLY A 7 -15.30 6.79 9.39
CA GLY A 7 -15.37 5.84 8.28
C GLY A 7 -14.66 6.36 7.03
N CYS A 8 -14.87 7.64 6.68
CA CYS A 8 -14.16 8.27 5.56
C CYS A 8 -12.64 8.32 5.80
N VAL A 9 -12.20 8.72 7.00
CA VAL A 9 -10.78 8.75 7.36
C VAL A 9 -10.16 7.36 7.28
N ASN A 10 -10.81 6.36 7.88
CA ASN A 10 -10.30 4.98 7.88
C ASN A 10 -10.26 4.40 6.46
N SER A 11 -11.27 4.72 5.63
CA SER A 11 -11.27 4.35 4.21
C SER A 11 -10.09 4.97 3.45
N ALA A 12 -9.76 6.23 3.73
CA ALA A 12 -8.59 6.89 3.13
C ALA A 12 -7.27 6.25 3.59
N VAL A 13 -7.17 5.87 4.87
CA VAL A 13 -6.01 5.11 5.40
C VAL A 13 -5.83 3.79 4.64
N LEU A 14 -6.92 3.01 4.51
CA LEU A 14 -6.89 1.73 3.80
C LEU A 14 -6.58 1.90 2.31
N ALA A 15 -7.14 2.91 1.66
CA ALA A 15 -6.85 3.22 0.27
C ALA A 15 -5.36 3.55 0.07
N LEU A 16 -4.78 4.37 0.95
CA LEU A 16 -3.34 4.68 0.91
C LEU A 16 -2.47 3.44 1.08
N MET A 17 -2.82 2.56 2.03
CA MET A 17 -2.09 1.30 2.25
C MET A 17 -2.15 0.37 1.03
N ALA A 18 -3.29 0.33 0.34
CA ALA A 18 -3.54 -0.62 -0.74
C ALA A 18 -3.08 -0.12 -2.12
N VAL A 19 -3.02 1.19 -2.33
CA VAL A 19 -2.80 1.76 -3.66
C VAL A 19 -1.45 1.35 -4.28
N GLY A 20 -0.40 1.31 -3.48
CA GLY A 20 0.93 0.87 -3.92
C GLY A 20 0.96 -0.61 -4.27
N PHE A 21 0.31 -1.45 -3.46
CA PHE A 21 0.19 -2.89 -3.71
C PHE A 21 -0.61 -3.16 -4.99
N THR A 22 -1.75 -2.47 -5.15
CA THR A 22 -2.60 -2.58 -6.33
C THR A 22 -1.87 -2.16 -7.62
N LEU A 23 -1.03 -1.11 -7.54
CA LEU A 23 -0.21 -0.66 -8.67
C LEU A 23 0.75 -1.76 -9.13
N VAL A 24 1.53 -2.31 -8.20
CA VAL A 24 2.51 -3.35 -8.52
C VAL A 24 1.83 -4.57 -9.11
N TYR A 25 0.78 -5.07 -8.44
CA TYR A 25 0.06 -6.25 -8.93
C TYR A 25 -0.61 -5.99 -10.28
N GLY A 26 -1.21 -4.81 -10.47
CA GLY A 26 -1.91 -4.47 -11.71
C GLY A 26 -1.00 -4.44 -12.95
N ILE A 27 0.29 -4.17 -12.77
CA ILE A 27 1.25 -4.03 -13.87
C ILE A 27 2.07 -5.30 -14.05
N SER A 28 2.76 -5.74 -13.00
CA SER A 28 3.69 -6.87 -13.07
C SER A 28 3.04 -8.23 -12.77
N ARG A 29 1.76 -8.25 -12.39
CA ARG A 29 1.04 -9.44 -11.89
C ARG A 29 1.70 -10.08 -10.67
N LEU A 30 2.63 -9.40 -10.05
CA LEU A 30 3.47 -9.86 -8.96
C LEU A 30 2.90 -9.37 -7.62
N ALA A 31 2.51 -10.29 -6.76
CA ALA A 31 2.04 -9.96 -5.42
C ALA A 31 3.24 -9.68 -4.51
N ASN A 32 3.53 -8.39 -4.28
CA ASN A 32 4.66 -7.97 -3.45
C ASN A 32 4.34 -8.03 -1.95
N PHE A 33 4.61 -9.14 -1.30
CA PHE A 33 4.40 -9.31 0.15
C PHE A 33 5.43 -8.58 1.02
N ALA A 34 6.51 -8.01 0.44
CA ALA A 34 7.40 -7.09 1.15
C ALA A 34 6.81 -5.67 1.33
N HIS A 35 5.62 -5.39 0.79
CA HIS A 35 4.99 -4.07 0.80
C HIS A 35 4.85 -3.48 2.22
N GLY A 36 4.39 -4.28 3.19
CA GLY A 36 4.28 -3.85 4.58
C GLY A 36 5.63 -3.56 5.24
N ALA A 37 6.68 -4.32 4.90
CA ALA A 37 8.02 -4.07 5.38
C ALA A 37 8.61 -2.77 4.81
N LEU A 38 8.34 -2.46 3.54
CA LEU A 38 8.74 -1.19 2.91
C LEU A 38 8.05 0.01 3.55
N TYR A 39 6.76 -0.13 3.89
CA TYR A 39 6.01 0.84 4.68
C TYR A 39 6.70 1.12 6.03
N THR A 40 6.99 0.08 6.81
CA THR A 40 7.63 0.20 8.11
C THR A 40 9.06 0.75 8.00
N LEU A 41 9.83 0.29 7.01
CA LEU A 41 11.17 0.77 6.72
C LEU A 41 11.20 2.29 6.50
N THR A 42 10.25 2.81 5.70
CA THR A 42 10.14 4.26 5.46
C THR A 42 9.91 5.02 6.75
N GLY A 43 8.99 4.55 7.60
CA GLY A 43 8.72 5.20 8.89
C GLY A 43 9.95 5.27 9.78
N PHE A 44 10.71 4.18 9.90
CA PHE A 44 11.95 4.18 10.67
C PHE A 44 13.05 5.04 10.04
N MET A 45 13.13 5.11 8.70
CA MET A 45 14.04 6.03 8.03
C MET A 45 13.71 7.49 8.37
N VAL A 46 12.44 7.89 8.25
CA VAL A 46 11.98 9.24 8.59
C VAL A 46 12.29 9.56 10.04
N TRP A 47 11.97 8.64 10.97
CA TRP A 47 12.28 8.82 12.38
C TRP A 47 13.79 8.99 12.60
N THR A 48 14.62 8.14 11.99
CA THR A 48 16.09 8.21 12.11
C THR A 48 16.65 9.53 11.57
N PHE A 49 16.15 10.00 10.44
CA PHE A 49 16.60 11.25 9.83
C PHE A 49 16.21 12.48 10.67
N LEU A 50 15.02 12.45 11.27
CA LEU A 50 14.57 13.53 12.15
C LEU A 50 15.34 13.58 13.47
N TRP A 51 15.44 12.44 14.16
CA TRP A 51 15.92 12.43 15.55
C TRP A 51 17.41 12.13 15.70
N LYS A 52 18.02 11.36 14.79
CA LYS A 52 19.46 11.08 14.84
C LYS A 52 20.29 12.02 13.96
N LEU A 53 19.79 12.38 12.78
CA LEU A 53 20.50 13.22 11.83
C LEU A 53 20.04 14.69 11.87
N HIS A 54 19.01 15.01 12.67
CA HIS A 54 18.47 16.36 12.83
C HIS A 54 18.12 17.07 11.50
N LEU A 55 17.67 16.29 10.50
CA LEU A 55 17.29 16.85 9.21
C LEU A 55 15.95 17.57 9.29
N ASN A 56 15.75 18.52 8.39
CA ASN A 56 14.45 19.16 8.20
C ASN A 56 13.40 18.09 7.81
N TYR A 57 12.18 18.25 8.34
CA TYR A 57 11.10 17.27 8.17
C TYR A 57 10.80 16.95 6.69
N ALA A 58 10.73 17.98 5.83
CA ALA A 58 10.50 17.79 4.40
C ALA A 58 11.65 17.01 3.72
N LEU A 59 12.91 17.34 4.06
CA LEU A 59 14.07 16.62 3.53
C LEU A 59 14.10 15.16 4.01
N ALA A 60 13.79 14.91 5.29
CA ALA A 60 13.72 13.56 5.85
C ALA A 60 12.72 12.70 5.09
N ILE A 61 11.55 13.23 4.77
CA ILE A 61 10.52 12.55 3.96
C ILE A 61 11.01 12.25 2.55
N ILE A 62 11.51 13.26 1.84
CA ILE A 62 11.96 13.12 0.46
C ILE A 62 13.06 12.06 0.34
N ILE A 63 14.06 12.14 1.22
CA ILE A 63 15.18 11.17 1.22
C ILE A 63 14.68 9.77 1.55
N ALA A 64 13.80 9.62 2.55
CA ALA A 64 13.23 8.32 2.91
C ALA A 64 12.43 7.70 1.77
N LEU A 65 11.62 8.48 1.06
CA LEU A 65 10.84 8.02 -0.09
C LEU A 65 11.75 7.57 -1.25
N ILE A 66 12.78 8.35 -1.57
CA ILE A 66 13.76 7.99 -2.61
C ILE A 66 14.48 6.70 -2.23
N MET A 67 14.96 6.58 -0.99
CA MET A 67 15.64 5.38 -0.52
C MET A 67 14.73 4.15 -0.55
N THR A 68 13.48 4.27 -0.10
CA THR A 68 12.52 3.16 -0.14
C THR A 68 12.19 2.77 -1.59
N SER A 69 12.06 3.73 -2.49
CA SER A 69 11.88 3.50 -3.93
C SER A 69 13.06 2.72 -4.52
N ILE A 70 14.29 3.10 -4.19
CA ILE A 70 15.52 2.39 -4.60
C ILE A 70 15.55 0.97 -4.02
N VAL A 71 15.20 0.80 -2.74
CA VAL A 71 15.12 -0.53 -2.11
C VAL A 71 14.10 -1.41 -2.85
N GLY A 72 12.94 -0.87 -3.22
CA GLY A 72 11.96 -1.57 -4.04
C GLY A 72 12.52 -2.02 -5.39
N ALA A 73 13.25 -1.15 -6.09
CA ALA A 73 13.92 -1.47 -7.35
C ALA A 73 14.98 -2.57 -7.15
N ILE A 74 15.79 -2.49 -6.10
CA ILE A 74 16.82 -3.49 -5.77
C ILE A 74 16.17 -4.85 -5.47
N ILE A 75 15.10 -4.91 -4.70
CA ILE A 75 14.38 -6.17 -4.42
C ILE A 75 13.90 -6.81 -5.72
N TYR A 76 13.35 -6.03 -6.64
CA TYR A 76 12.96 -6.54 -7.95
C TYR A 76 14.15 -7.10 -8.72
N GLN A 77 15.19 -6.30 -8.90
CA GLN A 77 16.37 -6.64 -9.72
C GLN A 77 17.16 -7.84 -9.17
N THR A 78 17.25 -7.98 -7.85
CA THR A 78 18.09 -9.02 -7.24
C THR A 78 17.36 -10.34 -7.06
N LEU A 79 16.09 -10.30 -6.72
CA LEU A 79 15.31 -11.49 -6.38
C LEU A 79 14.17 -11.74 -7.34
N LEU A 80 13.21 -10.79 -7.45
CA LEU A 80 11.92 -11.05 -8.07
C LEU A 80 12.03 -11.34 -9.57
N VAL A 81 12.94 -10.67 -10.28
CA VAL A 81 13.20 -10.94 -11.70
C VAL A 81 13.60 -12.40 -11.96
N ARG A 82 14.27 -13.05 -11.00
CA ARG A 82 14.78 -14.43 -11.17
C ARG A 82 13.71 -15.49 -10.91
N ILE A 83 12.69 -15.16 -10.15
CA ILE A 83 11.60 -16.07 -9.78
C ILE A 83 10.28 -15.70 -10.48
N ARG A 84 10.34 -14.75 -11.40
CA ARG A 84 9.19 -14.24 -12.14
C ARG A 84 8.52 -15.36 -12.94
N GLY A 85 7.20 -15.41 -12.91
CA GLY A 85 6.37 -16.44 -13.54
C GLY A 85 6.15 -17.69 -12.68
N MET A 86 6.78 -17.78 -11.50
CA MET A 86 6.52 -18.83 -10.51
C MET A 86 5.70 -18.25 -9.36
N GLU A 87 4.39 -18.17 -9.50
CA GLU A 87 3.48 -17.45 -8.58
C GLU A 87 3.75 -17.74 -7.09
N ALA A 88 3.89 -19.02 -6.72
CA ALA A 88 4.18 -19.41 -5.34
C ALA A 88 5.56 -18.92 -4.86
N SER A 89 6.57 -19.00 -5.73
CA SER A 89 7.94 -18.54 -5.40
C SER A 89 8.00 -17.02 -5.26
N GLU A 90 7.24 -16.28 -6.05
CA GLU A 90 7.13 -14.82 -5.96
C GLU A 90 6.55 -14.38 -4.62
N VAL A 91 5.46 -15.03 -4.19
CA VAL A 91 4.83 -14.77 -2.89
C VAL A 91 5.79 -15.10 -1.75
N ILE A 92 6.36 -16.31 -1.74
CA ILE A 92 7.28 -16.76 -0.69
C ILE A 92 8.54 -15.90 -0.66
N GLY A 93 9.14 -15.61 -1.83
CA GLY A 93 10.35 -14.82 -1.94
C GLY A 93 10.15 -13.36 -1.49
N SER A 94 9.08 -12.71 -1.92
CA SER A 94 8.77 -11.34 -1.49
C SER A 94 8.44 -11.28 0.01
N PHE A 95 7.73 -12.26 0.56
CA PHE A 95 7.46 -12.36 1.99
C PHE A 95 8.74 -12.58 2.79
N ALA A 96 9.64 -13.47 2.35
CA ALA A 96 10.93 -13.71 2.99
C ALA A 96 11.79 -12.44 3.04
N VAL A 97 11.82 -11.66 1.95
CA VAL A 97 12.48 -10.33 1.94
C VAL A 97 11.83 -9.38 2.94
N GLY A 98 10.50 -9.36 3.00
CA GLY A 98 9.77 -8.56 3.98
C GLY A 98 10.17 -8.91 5.42
N LEU A 99 10.22 -10.21 5.74
CA LEU A 99 10.68 -10.69 7.04
C LEU A 99 12.14 -10.27 7.32
N ALA A 100 13.03 -10.47 6.35
CA ALA A 100 14.44 -10.08 6.49
C ALA A 100 14.61 -8.59 6.77
N LEU A 101 13.83 -7.73 6.10
CA LEU A 101 13.82 -6.28 6.35
C LEU A 101 13.32 -5.96 7.76
N MET A 102 12.26 -6.61 8.22
CA MET A 102 11.73 -6.39 9.57
C MET A 102 12.73 -6.86 10.63
N GLU A 103 13.37 -8.02 10.46
CA GLU A 103 14.40 -8.49 11.38
C GLU A 103 15.66 -7.62 11.34
N PHE A 104 16.01 -7.09 10.17
CA PHE A 104 17.09 -6.10 10.06
C PHE A 104 16.78 -4.84 10.88
N LEU A 105 15.53 -4.35 10.86
CA LEU A 105 15.12 -3.22 11.69
C LEU A 105 15.23 -3.55 13.18
N ARG A 106 14.80 -4.74 13.60
CA ARG A 106 14.97 -5.20 14.99
C ARG A 106 16.45 -5.27 15.38
N TRP A 107 17.29 -5.83 14.51
CA TRP A 107 18.74 -5.89 14.76
C TRP A 107 19.38 -4.52 14.91
N LYS A 108 18.88 -3.51 14.19
CA LYS A 108 19.32 -2.11 14.32
C LYS A 108 18.82 -1.41 15.59
N GLY A 109 18.13 -2.14 16.47
CA GLY A 109 17.69 -1.67 17.79
C GLY A 109 16.29 -1.06 17.81
N PHE A 110 15.50 -1.22 16.76
CA PHE A 110 14.10 -0.81 16.76
C PHE A 110 13.22 -1.85 17.43
N ILE A 111 13.49 -2.12 18.73
CA ILE A 111 12.80 -3.11 19.55
C ILE A 111 12.18 -2.43 20.76
N GLY A 112 10.94 -2.78 21.07
CA GLY A 112 10.31 -2.51 22.37
C GLY A 112 9.94 -1.06 22.68
N HIS A 113 10.22 -0.11 21.80
CA HIS A 113 9.84 1.30 21.95
C HIS A 113 8.83 1.73 20.90
N ALA A 114 7.90 2.57 21.29
CA ALA A 114 7.01 3.24 20.37
C ALA A 114 7.74 4.45 19.78
N TYR A 115 8.09 4.38 18.51
CA TYR A 115 8.71 5.49 17.77
C TYR A 115 7.61 6.39 17.22
N ALA A 116 7.61 7.67 17.58
CA ALA A 116 6.65 8.64 17.10
C ALA A 116 7.30 9.63 16.13
N VAL A 117 6.57 9.95 15.06
CA VAL A 117 6.91 11.01 14.11
C VAL A 117 5.96 12.17 14.37
N PRO A 118 6.43 13.42 14.39
CA PRO A 118 5.56 14.56 14.62
C PRO A 118 4.53 14.72 13.50
N GLY A 119 3.30 15.14 13.85
CA GLY A 119 2.26 15.45 12.86
C GLY A 119 2.63 16.67 12.02
N PHE A 120 2.12 16.71 10.79
CA PHE A 120 2.31 17.86 9.88
C PHE A 120 1.68 19.11 10.43
N ILE A 121 0.48 18.98 11.01
CA ILE A 121 -0.31 20.09 11.55
C ILE A 121 -0.82 19.69 12.93
N LYS A 122 -0.55 20.52 13.94
CA LYS A 122 -1.05 20.33 15.30
C LYS A 122 -2.43 20.98 15.45
N GLY A 123 -3.30 20.33 16.19
CA GLY A 123 -4.63 20.84 16.51
C GLY A 123 -5.75 19.91 15.99
N ALA A 124 -6.97 20.25 16.38
CA ALA A 124 -8.19 19.52 16.00
C ALA A 124 -9.27 20.51 15.59
N THR A 125 -10.17 20.08 14.73
CA THR A 125 -11.40 20.81 14.36
C THR A 125 -12.61 19.96 14.68
N SER A 126 -13.80 20.55 14.70
CA SER A 126 -15.03 19.78 14.85
C SER A 126 -15.81 19.79 13.53
N ILE A 127 -16.10 18.61 13.00
CA ILE A 127 -16.93 18.43 11.80
C ILE A 127 -18.25 17.81 12.23
N GLY A 128 -19.34 18.58 12.14
CA GLY A 128 -20.66 18.11 12.59
C GLY A 128 -20.71 17.71 14.07
N GLY A 129 -19.94 18.39 14.94
CA GLY A 129 -19.86 18.06 16.37
C GLY A 129 -18.88 16.93 16.74
N VAL A 130 -18.18 16.34 15.74
CA VAL A 130 -17.19 15.28 15.95
C VAL A 130 -15.80 15.89 15.96
N PRO A 131 -14.97 15.70 17.00
CA PRO A 131 -13.59 16.20 17.02
C PRO A 131 -12.74 15.39 16.05
N VAL A 132 -12.02 16.07 15.16
CA VAL A 132 -11.15 15.46 14.15
C VAL A 132 -9.80 16.17 14.19
N ASP A 133 -8.73 15.41 14.41
CA ASP A 133 -7.36 15.92 14.33
C ASP A 133 -7.04 16.37 12.90
N PHE A 134 -6.32 17.47 12.75
CA PHE A 134 -5.91 17.96 11.43
C PHE A 134 -5.07 16.92 10.67
N GLN A 135 -4.30 16.06 11.35
CA GLN A 135 -3.55 14.98 10.72
C GLN A 135 -4.48 13.98 9.98
N ARG A 136 -5.68 13.72 10.49
CA ARG A 136 -6.67 12.86 9.83
C ARG A 136 -7.18 13.49 8.53
N LEU A 137 -7.33 14.80 8.50
CA LEU A 137 -7.66 15.53 7.27
C LEU A 137 -6.53 15.47 6.26
N VAL A 138 -5.28 15.60 6.72
CA VAL A 138 -4.09 15.44 5.86
C VAL A 138 -4.09 14.07 5.18
N ILE A 139 -4.44 13.00 5.88
CA ILE A 139 -4.54 11.64 5.29
C ILE A 139 -5.59 11.60 4.18
N VAL A 140 -6.78 12.16 4.42
CA VAL A 140 -7.85 12.18 3.41
C VAL A 140 -7.40 12.96 2.17
N PHE A 141 -6.82 14.16 2.36
CA PHE A 141 -6.31 14.98 1.26
C PHE A 141 -5.16 14.28 0.53
N ALA A 142 -4.22 13.67 1.25
CA ALA A 142 -3.13 12.91 0.66
C ALA A 142 -3.66 11.73 -0.17
N GLY A 143 -4.65 11.00 0.35
CA GLY A 143 -5.32 9.92 -0.38
C GLY A 143 -5.91 10.37 -1.70
N VAL A 144 -6.68 11.47 -1.68
CA VAL A 144 -7.28 12.04 -2.89
C VAL A 144 -6.20 12.50 -3.88
N ILE A 145 -5.19 13.23 -3.40
CA ILE A 145 -4.09 13.72 -4.24
C ILE A 145 -3.32 12.56 -4.89
N ILE A 146 -3.01 11.50 -4.13
CA ILE A 146 -2.28 10.34 -4.63
C ILE A 146 -3.10 9.61 -5.68
N VAL A 147 -4.41 9.40 -5.46
CA VAL A 147 -5.29 8.76 -6.45
C VAL A 147 -5.36 9.58 -7.73
N ILE A 148 -5.54 10.90 -7.63
CA ILE A 148 -5.56 11.80 -8.79
C ILE A 148 -4.20 11.79 -9.51
N PHE A 149 -3.10 11.92 -8.77
CA PHE A 149 -1.74 11.88 -9.32
C PHE A 149 -1.48 10.59 -10.09
N LEU A 150 -1.82 9.44 -9.51
CA LEU A 150 -1.64 8.15 -10.15
C LEU A 150 -2.53 7.99 -11.39
N TRP A 151 -3.75 8.50 -11.34
CA TRP A 151 -4.63 8.51 -12.52
C TRP A 151 -4.02 9.36 -13.64
N LEU A 152 -3.57 10.58 -13.34
CA LEU A 152 -2.89 11.46 -14.31
C LEU A 152 -1.60 10.82 -14.82
N PHE A 153 -0.77 10.28 -13.91
CA PHE A 153 0.48 9.62 -14.26
C PHE A 153 0.27 8.47 -15.25
N THR A 154 -0.67 7.56 -14.93
CA THR A 154 -0.92 6.38 -15.76
C THR A 154 -1.61 6.69 -17.08
N HIS A 155 -2.33 7.82 -17.20
CA HIS A 155 -3.06 8.16 -18.43
C HIS A 155 -2.31 9.11 -19.36
N TYR A 156 -1.47 9.99 -18.82
CA TYR A 156 -0.89 11.08 -19.59
C TYR A 156 0.63 11.02 -19.70
N THR A 157 1.33 10.17 -18.90
CA THR A 157 2.78 10.07 -19.04
C THR A 157 3.18 8.88 -19.93
N ARG A 158 4.32 9.00 -20.64
CA ARG A 158 4.86 7.92 -21.49
C ARG A 158 5.12 6.65 -20.70
N ILE A 159 5.67 6.79 -19.48
CA ILE A 159 5.93 5.66 -18.59
C ILE A 159 4.61 5.03 -18.13
N GLY A 160 3.63 5.83 -17.71
CA GLY A 160 2.33 5.33 -17.29
C GLY A 160 1.57 4.61 -18.41
N LEU A 161 1.66 5.11 -19.65
CA LEU A 161 1.07 4.44 -20.83
C LEU A 161 1.76 3.10 -21.09
N ALA A 162 3.11 3.05 -21.03
CA ALA A 162 3.87 1.80 -21.18
C ALA A 162 3.52 0.77 -20.08
N LEU A 163 3.42 1.22 -18.81
CA LEU A 163 3.00 0.38 -17.71
C LEU A 163 1.60 -0.22 -17.94
N ARG A 164 0.65 0.57 -18.43
CA ARG A 164 -0.70 0.07 -18.77
C ARG A 164 -0.72 -0.87 -19.97
N ALA A 165 0.12 -0.62 -20.98
CA ALA A 165 0.23 -1.51 -22.14
C ALA A 165 0.71 -2.89 -21.72
N ILE A 166 1.81 -2.97 -20.94
CA ILE A 166 2.32 -4.23 -20.36
C ILE A 166 1.27 -4.91 -19.45
N ALA A 167 0.52 -4.13 -18.66
CA ALA A 167 -0.53 -4.65 -17.78
C ALA A 167 -1.70 -5.31 -18.56
N GLN A 168 -1.98 -4.81 -19.76
CA GLN A 168 -3.05 -5.36 -20.63
C GLN A 168 -2.59 -6.62 -21.34
N ASP A 169 -1.47 -6.53 -22.05
CA ASP A 169 -0.86 -7.64 -22.77
C ASP A 169 0.66 -7.46 -22.81
N GLU A 170 1.35 -8.30 -22.03
CA GLU A 170 2.80 -8.25 -21.89
C GLU A 170 3.48 -8.64 -23.21
N GLN A 171 2.97 -9.67 -23.89
CA GLN A 171 3.57 -10.16 -25.14
C GLN A 171 3.44 -9.12 -26.25
N ALA A 172 2.26 -8.53 -26.42
CA ALA A 172 2.06 -7.44 -27.38
C ALA A 172 2.95 -6.23 -27.06
N GLY A 173 3.09 -5.88 -25.76
CA GLY A 173 3.98 -4.81 -25.34
C GLY A 173 5.45 -5.07 -25.71
N MET A 174 5.94 -6.29 -25.49
CA MET A 174 7.31 -6.68 -25.87
C MET A 174 7.54 -6.67 -27.38
N MET A 175 6.53 -7.05 -28.18
CA MET A 175 6.59 -6.96 -29.65
C MET A 175 6.72 -5.51 -30.15
N LEU A 176 6.22 -4.55 -29.38
CA LEU A 176 6.37 -3.11 -29.65
C LEU A 176 7.69 -2.53 -29.10
N GLY A 177 8.59 -3.38 -28.62
CA GLY A 177 9.92 -2.99 -28.13
C GLY A 177 9.95 -2.52 -26.67
N MET A 178 8.87 -2.73 -25.90
CA MET A 178 8.85 -2.41 -24.47
C MET A 178 9.57 -3.52 -23.69
N ASP A 179 10.44 -3.12 -22.76
CA ASP A 179 11.14 -4.02 -21.85
C ASP A 179 10.24 -4.26 -20.62
N SER A 180 9.65 -5.46 -20.53
CA SER A 180 8.73 -5.84 -19.46
C SER A 180 9.40 -5.84 -18.09
N ASP A 181 10.68 -6.24 -17.98
CA ASP A 181 11.41 -6.26 -16.71
C ASP A 181 11.68 -4.84 -16.20
N LYS A 182 12.03 -3.90 -17.09
CA LYS A 182 12.17 -2.49 -16.71
C LYS A 182 10.85 -1.89 -16.25
N MET A 183 9.75 -2.19 -16.91
CA MET A 183 8.43 -1.70 -16.51
C MET A 183 8.02 -2.28 -15.15
N SER A 184 8.26 -3.54 -14.91
CA SER A 184 8.00 -4.18 -13.61
C SER A 184 8.88 -3.61 -12.49
N MET A 185 10.16 -3.34 -12.77
CA MET A 185 11.07 -2.68 -11.83
C MET A 185 10.58 -1.26 -11.48
N ILE A 186 10.16 -0.47 -12.47
CA ILE A 186 9.58 0.86 -12.25
C ILE A 186 8.30 0.77 -11.43
N SER A 187 7.42 -0.18 -11.74
CA SER A 187 6.20 -0.45 -10.97
C SER A 187 6.51 -0.76 -9.50
N MET A 188 7.48 -1.64 -9.25
CA MET A 188 7.91 -2.02 -7.91
C MET A 188 8.50 -0.84 -7.13
N SER A 189 9.32 -0.02 -7.81
CA SER A 189 9.91 1.21 -7.27
C SER A 189 8.84 2.23 -6.87
N LEU A 190 7.86 2.46 -7.76
CA LEU A 190 6.71 3.34 -7.50
C LEU A 190 5.82 2.79 -6.38
N GLY A 191 5.55 1.49 -6.37
CA GLY A 191 4.78 0.84 -5.31
C GLY A 191 5.44 0.96 -3.94
N ALA A 192 6.78 0.85 -3.88
CA ALA A 192 7.56 1.08 -2.67
C ALA A 192 7.49 2.55 -2.20
N ALA A 193 7.59 3.52 -3.13
CA ALA A 193 7.41 4.93 -2.82
C ALA A 193 6.00 5.23 -2.28
N LEU A 194 4.96 4.61 -2.83
CA LEU A 194 3.58 4.75 -2.38
C LEU A 194 3.36 4.12 -0.99
N ALA A 195 3.98 2.96 -0.71
CA ALA A 195 4.02 2.41 0.64
C ALA A 195 4.66 3.39 1.63
N GLY A 196 5.75 4.02 1.22
CA GLY A 196 6.43 5.06 1.99
C GLY A 196 5.56 6.29 2.22
N LEU A 197 4.84 6.76 1.20
CA LEU A 197 3.90 7.89 1.33
C LEU A 197 2.77 7.58 2.31
N ALA A 198 2.21 6.36 2.24
CA ALA A 198 1.24 5.90 3.23
C ALA A 198 1.83 5.90 4.65
N ALA A 199 3.06 5.42 4.81
CA ALA A 199 3.76 5.43 6.10
C ALA A 199 3.88 6.85 6.67
N VAL A 200 4.42 7.76 5.87
CA VAL A 200 4.66 9.16 6.29
C VAL A 200 3.37 9.86 6.71
N THR A 201 2.27 9.61 6.03
CA THR A 201 0.98 10.25 6.32
C THR A 201 0.27 9.65 7.54
N ILE A 202 0.43 8.33 7.76
CA ILE A 202 -0.32 7.58 8.79
C ILE A 202 0.42 7.56 10.14
N PHE A 203 1.74 7.41 10.15
CA PHE A 203 2.52 7.29 11.39
C PHE A 203 2.38 8.45 12.38
N PRO A 204 2.14 9.71 11.97
CA PRO A 204 1.88 10.78 12.94
C PRO A 204 0.61 10.58 13.79
N LEU A 205 -0.28 9.68 13.43
CA LEU A 205 -1.46 9.33 14.24
C LEU A 205 -1.18 8.30 15.32
N GLY A 206 -0.04 7.63 15.27
CA GLY A 206 0.28 6.56 16.20
C GLY A 206 1.77 6.33 16.37
N SER A 207 2.13 5.19 16.93
CA SER A 207 3.52 4.76 17.08
C SER A 207 3.93 3.82 15.97
N ILE A 208 5.17 3.93 15.52
CA ILE A 208 5.78 3.00 14.58
C ILE A 208 6.29 1.80 15.38
N THR A 209 5.82 0.62 15.04
CA THR A 209 6.37 -0.67 15.49
C THR A 209 6.77 -1.52 14.29
N VAL A 210 7.66 -2.46 14.47
CA VAL A 210 8.05 -3.37 13.38
C VAL A 210 6.84 -4.18 12.91
N GLU A 211 5.96 -4.55 13.83
CA GLU A 211 4.73 -5.32 13.59
C GLU A 211 3.69 -4.57 12.76
N SER A 212 3.76 -3.24 12.72
CA SER A 212 2.84 -2.42 11.89
C SER A 212 2.84 -2.84 10.42
N GLY A 213 3.98 -3.34 9.92
CA GLY A 213 4.10 -3.82 8.54
C GLY A 213 3.19 -5.03 8.24
N TYR A 214 2.99 -5.94 9.20
CA TYR A 214 2.08 -7.08 8.99
C TYR A 214 0.63 -6.62 8.86
N SER A 215 0.20 -5.72 9.71
CA SER A 215 -1.17 -5.18 9.66
C SER A 215 -1.42 -4.45 8.34
N VAL A 216 -0.46 -3.64 7.89
CA VAL A 216 -0.54 -2.93 6.62
C VAL A 216 -0.63 -3.90 5.44
N LEU A 217 0.18 -4.97 5.44
CA LEU A 217 0.14 -5.99 4.41
C LEU A 217 -1.23 -6.67 4.35
N ILE A 218 -1.76 -7.11 5.50
CA ILE A 218 -3.07 -7.76 5.59
C ILE A 218 -4.18 -6.85 5.04
N TYR A 219 -4.21 -5.59 5.44
CA TYR A 219 -5.23 -4.65 4.99
C TYR A 219 -5.08 -4.29 3.51
N ALA A 220 -3.84 -4.10 3.03
CA ALA A 220 -3.60 -3.84 1.61
C ALA A 220 -4.05 -5.01 0.73
N VAL A 221 -3.72 -6.25 1.13
CA VAL A 221 -4.14 -7.47 0.45
C VAL A 221 -5.67 -7.62 0.49
N ALA A 222 -6.30 -7.38 1.65
CA ALA A 222 -7.76 -7.46 1.79
C ALA A 222 -8.47 -6.48 0.85
N VAL A 223 -8.04 -5.23 0.83
CA VAL A 223 -8.61 -4.20 -0.06
C VAL A 223 -8.41 -4.60 -1.53
N CYS A 224 -7.24 -5.11 -1.90
CA CYS A 224 -6.94 -5.51 -3.28
C CYS A 224 -7.75 -6.72 -3.74
N ILE A 225 -7.92 -7.74 -2.89
CA ILE A 225 -8.72 -8.93 -3.23
C ILE A 225 -10.19 -8.55 -3.35
N VAL A 226 -10.74 -7.82 -2.37
CA VAL A 226 -12.14 -7.39 -2.39
C VAL A 226 -12.40 -6.45 -3.57
N GLY A 227 -11.50 -5.51 -3.83
CA GLY A 227 -11.61 -4.58 -4.96
C GLY A 227 -11.47 -5.24 -6.32
N GLY A 228 -10.74 -6.34 -6.38
CA GLY A 228 -10.28 -7.01 -7.59
C GLY A 228 -8.83 -6.67 -7.88
N LEU A 229 -7.99 -7.70 -7.89
CA LEU A 229 -6.54 -7.58 -8.06
C LEU A 229 -6.17 -6.76 -9.31
N GLY A 230 -5.40 -5.70 -9.13
CA GLY A 230 -4.98 -4.81 -10.21
C GLY A 230 -6.02 -3.76 -10.65
N SER A 231 -7.18 -3.71 -10.01
CA SER A 231 -8.22 -2.71 -10.29
C SER A 231 -8.13 -1.54 -9.31
N TRP A 232 -7.68 -0.38 -9.77
CA TRP A 232 -7.59 0.82 -8.95
C TRP A 232 -8.94 1.35 -8.45
N PRO A 233 -9.98 1.48 -9.34
CA PRO A 233 -11.30 1.88 -8.88
C PRO A 233 -11.86 0.88 -7.88
N GLY A 234 -11.60 -0.42 -8.12
CA GLY A 234 -11.99 -1.49 -7.21
C GLY A 234 -11.34 -1.37 -5.84
N ALA A 235 -10.03 -1.08 -5.79
CA ALA A 235 -9.33 -0.89 -4.52
C ALA A 235 -9.88 0.29 -3.72
N VAL A 236 -10.21 1.41 -4.37
CA VAL A 236 -10.82 2.57 -3.70
C VAL A 236 -12.19 2.19 -3.13
N VAL A 237 -13.07 1.56 -3.92
CA VAL A 237 -14.40 1.14 -3.46
C VAL A 237 -14.29 0.13 -2.31
N ALA A 238 -13.38 -0.85 -2.43
CA ALA A 238 -13.15 -1.84 -1.36
C ALA A 238 -12.60 -1.20 -0.09
N ALA A 239 -11.72 -0.21 -0.21
CA ALA A 239 -11.23 0.55 0.94
C ALA A 239 -12.37 1.26 1.68
N PHE A 240 -13.35 1.81 0.95
CA PHE A 240 -14.54 2.38 1.56
C PHE A 240 -15.40 1.31 2.24
N ILE A 241 -15.67 0.19 1.61
CA ILE A 241 -16.49 -0.90 2.18
C ILE A 241 -15.83 -1.42 3.47
N ILE A 242 -14.54 -1.76 3.41
CA ILE A 242 -13.81 -2.31 4.56
C ILE A 242 -13.62 -1.23 5.64
N GLY A 243 -13.29 0.02 5.26
CA GLY A 243 -13.04 1.12 6.19
C GLY A 243 -14.28 1.50 7.00
N TYR A 244 -15.44 1.60 6.35
CA TYR A 244 -16.70 1.79 7.06
C TYR A 244 -17.06 0.57 7.90
N GLY A 245 -16.86 -0.64 7.38
CA GLY A 245 -17.06 -1.88 8.14
C GLY A 245 -16.20 -1.92 9.40
N GLN A 246 -14.91 -1.61 9.32
CA GLN A 246 -14.02 -1.53 10.48
C GLN A 246 -14.45 -0.47 11.49
N THR A 247 -14.90 0.70 11.00
CA THR A 247 -15.39 1.77 11.89
C THR A 247 -16.67 1.38 12.61
N LEU A 248 -17.57 0.63 11.97
CA LEU A 248 -18.75 0.05 12.60
C LEU A 248 -18.36 -1.02 13.63
N THR A 249 -17.41 -1.88 13.29
CA THR A 249 -16.89 -2.90 14.20
C THR A 249 -16.25 -2.28 15.45
N ASP A 250 -15.47 -1.22 15.28
CA ASP A 250 -14.84 -0.48 16.37
C ASP A 250 -15.89 0.12 17.31
N LYS A 251 -16.96 0.70 16.75
CA LYS A 251 -18.00 1.38 17.51
C LYS A 251 -18.94 0.41 18.26
N PHE A 252 -19.30 -0.73 17.65
CA PHE A 252 -20.36 -1.62 18.16
C PHE A 252 -19.82 -2.91 18.80
N ILE A 253 -18.59 -3.29 18.52
CA ILE A 253 -18.00 -4.55 19.00
C ILE A 253 -16.71 -4.24 19.77
N ALA A 254 -15.58 -4.11 19.09
CA ALA A 254 -14.28 -3.66 19.62
C ALA A 254 -13.24 -3.54 18.50
N SER A 255 -12.22 -2.71 18.70
CA SER A 255 -11.17 -2.40 17.71
C SER A 255 -10.35 -3.62 17.28
N HIS A 256 -10.15 -4.60 18.17
CA HIS A 256 -9.34 -5.80 17.85
C HIS A 256 -10.01 -6.74 16.83
N TYR A 257 -11.31 -6.60 16.56
CA TYR A 257 -12.00 -7.36 15.51
C TYR A 257 -11.89 -6.75 14.11
N GLN A 258 -11.25 -5.59 13.93
CA GLN A 258 -11.07 -4.95 12.62
C GLN A 258 -10.31 -5.84 11.63
N ALA A 259 -9.28 -6.58 12.09
CA ALA A 259 -8.53 -7.53 11.26
C ALA A 259 -9.39 -8.74 10.86
N VAL A 260 -10.24 -9.23 11.79
CA VAL A 260 -11.16 -10.34 11.52
C VAL A 260 -12.17 -9.95 10.44
N LEU A 261 -12.69 -8.72 10.49
CA LEU A 261 -13.60 -8.21 9.46
C LEU A 261 -12.90 -8.14 8.10
N ALA A 262 -11.66 -7.64 8.03
CA ALA A 262 -10.92 -7.54 6.77
C ALA A 262 -10.64 -8.93 6.18
N MET A 263 -10.22 -9.90 7.01
CA MET A 263 -10.03 -11.30 6.57
C MET A 263 -11.34 -11.97 6.17
N GLY A 264 -12.43 -11.73 6.92
CA GLY A 264 -13.77 -12.21 6.59
C GLY A 264 -14.26 -11.67 5.25
N ALA A 265 -13.98 -10.38 4.95
CA ALA A 265 -14.30 -9.78 3.66
C ALA A 265 -13.57 -10.47 2.49
N ILE A 266 -12.31 -10.90 2.68
CA ILE A 266 -11.57 -11.70 1.70
C ILE A 266 -12.33 -13.01 1.43
N VAL A 267 -12.63 -13.76 2.49
CA VAL A 267 -13.29 -15.08 2.37
C VAL A 267 -14.64 -14.94 1.66
N VAL A 268 -15.46 -13.99 2.10
CA VAL A 268 -16.78 -13.73 1.48
C VAL A 268 -16.63 -13.36 0.01
N THR A 269 -15.67 -12.51 -0.32
CA THR A 269 -15.45 -12.12 -1.73
C THR A 269 -14.99 -13.30 -2.58
N LEU A 270 -14.07 -14.13 -2.09
CA LEU A 270 -13.58 -15.29 -2.83
C LEU A 270 -14.68 -16.34 -3.06
N ILE A 271 -15.63 -16.49 -2.15
CA ILE A 271 -16.79 -17.39 -2.30
C ILE A 271 -17.80 -16.83 -3.31
N LEU A 272 -18.14 -15.54 -3.20
CA LEU A 272 -19.21 -14.92 -3.99
C LEU A 272 -18.72 -14.49 -5.38
N LYS A 273 -17.52 -13.91 -5.46
CA LYS A 273 -16.95 -13.40 -6.71
C LYS A 273 -15.40 -13.43 -6.65
N PRO A 274 -14.78 -14.55 -7.01
CA PRO A 274 -13.34 -14.77 -6.88
C PRO A 274 -12.48 -13.75 -7.64
N SER A 275 -13.04 -13.07 -8.64
CA SER A 275 -12.36 -11.95 -9.35
C SER A 275 -12.35 -10.63 -8.58
N GLY A 276 -13.05 -10.53 -7.44
CA GLY A 276 -13.29 -9.27 -6.73
C GLY A 276 -14.35 -8.40 -7.39
N LEU A 277 -14.66 -7.24 -6.79
CA LEU A 277 -15.77 -6.38 -7.23
C LEU A 277 -15.60 -5.86 -8.66
N PHE A 278 -14.39 -5.45 -9.03
CA PHE A 278 -14.03 -4.85 -10.32
C PHE A 278 -12.95 -5.64 -11.09
N GLY A 279 -12.61 -6.83 -10.63
CA GLY A 279 -11.66 -7.70 -11.33
C GLY A 279 -12.26 -8.23 -12.64
N LYS A 280 -11.47 -8.25 -13.71
CA LYS A 280 -11.82 -8.92 -14.95
C LYS A 280 -11.58 -10.42 -14.77
N GLN A 281 -12.60 -11.25 -14.88
CA GLN A 281 -12.39 -12.68 -15.08
C GLN A 281 -11.65 -12.87 -16.40
N LYS A 282 -10.41 -13.37 -16.38
CA LYS A 282 -9.88 -14.06 -17.53
C LYS A 282 -10.79 -15.28 -17.70
N GLN A 283 -11.51 -15.34 -18.81
CA GLN A 283 -12.25 -16.52 -19.16
C GLN A 283 -11.26 -17.70 -19.17
N LEU A 284 -11.70 -18.80 -18.59
CA LEU A 284 -10.98 -20.09 -18.54
C LEU A 284 -10.90 -20.71 -19.96
N GLU A 285 -10.45 -19.96 -20.95
CA GLU A 285 -10.31 -20.40 -22.34
C GLU A 285 -8.98 -21.10 -22.63
N GLU A 286 -8.14 -21.32 -21.64
CA GLU A 286 -6.89 -22.09 -21.83
C GLU A 286 -6.95 -23.48 -21.15
N ARG A 287 -8.09 -24.16 -21.24
CA ARG A 287 -8.16 -25.59 -20.97
C ARG A 287 -8.87 -26.30 -22.12
N VAL A 288 -8.27 -26.27 -23.30
CA VAL A 288 -8.44 -27.29 -24.33
C VAL A 288 -7.08 -27.59 -24.92
#